data_f037fdec7fd4f8db4874f6f2251ea57f
#
_entry.id   f037fdec7fd4f8db4874f6f2251ea57f
#
_cell.length_a   1.000
_cell.length_b   1.000
_cell.length_c   1.000
_cell.angle_alpha   90.00
_cell.angle_beta   90.00
_cell.angle_gamma   90.00
#
_symmetry.space_group_name_H-M   'P 1'
#
loop_
_entity.id
_entity.type
_entity.pdbx_description
1 polymer ?
#
loop_
_entity_poly.entity_id
_entity_poly.type
_entity_poly.pdbx_seq_one_letter_code
_entity_poly.pdbx_strand_id
1 'polypeptide(L)'
;THCISSAASDVYKRQKLIAQLMRDLGSIPAPQNSFLLNLGLETLHLRMAQHCKNAQAIAEFLEKDERVAWVNYCGLKNNKYYELAQKYLPNGSCGVISFGLKGDRATAVKFMDALQLISIVTHVADAKTCVLHPASHTHRQLSDEQLKQAGIAPDLIRLSVGIEAVEDLIKDIQQAFERI
;
A
#
# COMPACT_ATOMS: atom_id res chain seq x y z
N THR A 1 1.34 -1.24 -33.47
CA THR A 1 0.47 -2.41 -33.70
C THR A 1 0.50 -3.30 -32.49
N HIS A 2 -0.63 -3.59 -31.95
CA HIS A 2 -1.00 -4.50 -30.86
C HIS A 2 -1.18 -3.86 -29.48
N CYS A 3 -1.99 -2.84 -29.43
CA CYS A 3 -2.79 -2.65 -28.24
C CYS A 3 -4.05 -3.56 -28.36
N ILE A 4 -3.85 -4.86 -28.22
CA ILE A 4 -4.97 -5.70 -27.78
C ILE A 4 -5.23 -5.20 -26.39
N SER A 5 -6.38 -4.56 -26.18
CA SER A 5 -6.71 -4.00 -24.88
C SER A 5 -6.50 -5.09 -23.83
N SER A 6 -5.91 -4.75 -22.70
CA SER A 6 -5.73 -5.67 -21.58
C SER A 6 -7.02 -6.38 -21.21
N ALA A 7 -8.17 -5.72 -21.39
CA ALA A 7 -9.50 -6.26 -21.22
C ALA A 7 -9.82 -7.43 -22.19
N ALA A 8 -9.51 -7.32 -23.48
CA ALA A 8 -9.77 -8.41 -24.45
C ALA A 8 -8.89 -9.63 -24.18
N SER A 9 -7.61 -9.41 -23.80
CA SER A 9 -6.72 -10.49 -23.38
C SER A 9 -7.20 -11.15 -22.08
N ASP A 10 -7.75 -10.38 -21.15
CA ASP A 10 -8.28 -10.89 -19.90
C ASP A 10 -9.54 -11.75 -20.12
N VAL A 11 -10.47 -11.30 -20.97
CA VAL A 11 -11.67 -12.07 -21.35
C VAL A 11 -11.29 -13.41 -21.95
N TYR A 12 -10.35 -13.44 -22.89
CA TYR A 12 -9.90 -14.68 -23.52
C TYR A 12 -9.25 -15.65 -22.51
N LYS A 13 -8.37 -15.14 -21.65
CA LYS A 13 -7.73 -15.93 -20.57
C LYS A 13 -8.77 -16.50 -19.61
N ARG A 14 -9.75 -15.70 -19.23
CA ARG A 14 -10.85 -16.13 -18.33
C ARG A 14 -11.71 -17.21 -18.97
N GLN A 15 -12.05 -17.09 -20.26
CA GLN A 15 -12.79 -18.13 -20.98
C GLN A 15 -12.05 -19.46 -20.99
N LYS A 16 -10.74 -19.46 -21.28
CA LYS A 16 -9.92 -20.67 -21.25
C LYS A 16 -9.83 -21.27 -19.85
N LEU A 17 -9.64 -20.44 -18.83
CA LEU A 17 -9.60 -20.88 -17.42
C LEU A 17 -10.92 -21.54 -17.02
N ILE A 18 -12.06 -20.93 -17.32
CA ILE A 18 -13.38 -21.42 -16.92
C ILE A 18 -13.78 -22.65 -17.75
N ALA A 19 -13.67 -22.59 -19.08
CA ALA A 19 -14.20 -23.62 -19.96
C ALA A 19 -13.38 -24.92 -19.96
N GLN A 20 -12.08 -24.83 -19.67
CA GLN A 20 -11.17 -25.97 -19.71
C GLN A 20 -10.55 -26.26 -18.34
N LEU A 21 -9.71 -25.35 -17.82
CA LEU A 21 -8.88 -25.66 -16.65
C LEU A 21 -9.72 -25.82 -15.38
N MET A 22 -10.68 -24.94 -15.14
CA MET A 22 -11.52 -25.04 -13.93
C MET A 22 -12.39 -26.32 -13.97
N ARG A 23 -12.95 -26.64 -15.14
CA ARG A 23 -13.74 -27.86 -15.33
C ARG A 23 -12.90 -29.13 -15.15
N ASP A 24 -11.70 -29.16 -15.75
CA ASP A 24 -10.88 -30.38 -15.81
C ASP A 24 -10.04 -30.58 -14.54
N LEU A 25 -9.59 -29.50 -13.89
CA LEU A 25 -8.80 -29.53 -12.65
C LEU A 25 -9.64 -29.36 -11.38
N GLY A 26 -10.89 -28.92 -11.49
CA GLY A 26 -11.76 -28.68 -10.33
C GLY A 26 -11.29 -27.54 -9.41
N SER A 27 -10.51 -26.60 -9.91
CA SER A 27 -9.94 -25.49 -9.14
C SER A 27 -11.01 -24.44 -8.83
N ILE A 28 -11.88 -24.72 -7.87
CA ILE A 28 -12.93 -23.82 -7.38
C ILE A 28 -12.71 -23.52 -5.88
N PRO A 29 -13.17 -22.37 -5.37
CA PRO A 29 -13.16 -22.11 -3.94
C PRO A 29 -14.02 -23.13 -3.19
N ALA A 30 -13.49 -23.68 -2.10
CA ALA A 30 -14.31 -24.46 -1.17
C ALA A 30 -15.43 -23.58 -0.58
N PRO A 31 -16.61 -24.14 -0.25
CA PRO A 31 -17.70 -23.38 0.37
C PRO A 31 -17.26 -22.59 1.61
N GLN A 32 -16.39 -23.17 2.42
CA GLN A 32 -15.81 -22.50 3.60
C GLN A 32 -15.02 -21.24 3.23
N ASN A 33 -14.21 -21.29 2.16
CA ASN A 33 -13.46 -20.12 1.69
C ASN A 33 -14.38 -19.04 1.15
N SER A 34 -15.45 -19.43 0.43
CA SER A 34 -16.48 -18.49 -0.06
C SER A 34 -17.22 -17.82 1.09
N PHE A 35 -17.54 -18.58 2.15
CA PHE A 35 -18.12 -18.02 3.37
C PHE A 35 -17.22 -16.98 4.02
N LEU A 36 -15.91 -17.26 4.19
CA LEU A 36 -14.95 -16.33 4.76
C LEU A 36 -14.80 -15.05 3.93
N LEU A 37 -14.81 -15.17 2.59
CA LEU A 37 -14.77 -14.01 1.70
C LEU A 37 -16.02 -13.14 1.86
N ASN A 38 -17.21 -13.75 1.90
CA ASN A 38 -18.47 -13.01 2.10
C ASN A 38 -18.48 -12.31 3.47
N LEU A 39 -18.07 -13.00 4.53
CA LEU A 39 -17.96 -12.42 5.87
C LEU A 39 -17.02 -11.21 5.87
N GLY A 40 -15.89 -11.30 5.16
CA GLY A 40 -14.96 -10.18 4.99
C GLY A 40 -15.56 -9.00 4.22
N LEU A 41 -16.48 -9.24 3.27
CA LEU A 41 -17.15 -8.19 2.51
C LEU A 41 -18.19 -7.43 3.31
N GLU A 42 -18.87 -8.06 4.26
CA GLU A 42 -19.96 -7.46 5.04
C GLU A 42 -19.52 -6.17 5.77
N THR A 43 -18.30 -6.10 6.26
CA THR A 43 -17.75 -4.95 6.98
C THR A 43 -16.76 -4.12 6.17
N LEU A 44 -16.58 -4.40 4.87
CA LEU A 44 -15.56 -3.75 4.04
C LEU A 44 -15.74 -2.22 3.99
N HIS A 45 -16.96 -1.73 3.86
CA HIS A 45 -17.26 -0.31 3.80
C HIS A 45 -16.84 0.44 5.08
N LEU A 46 -17.02 -0.18 6.26
CA LEU A 46 -16.60 0.40 7.54
C LEU A 46 -15.06 0.44 7.65
N ARG A 47 -14.41 -0.67 7.28
CA ARG A 47 -12.94 -0.75 7.30
C ARG A 47 -12.31 0.25 6.34
N MET A 48 -12.83 0.37 5.10
CA MET A 48 -12.29 1.31 4.12
C MET A 48 -12.40 2.77 4.57
N ALA A 49 -13.50 3.16 5.19
CA ALA A 49 -13.64 4.50 5.77
C ALA A 49 -12.56 4.76 6.83
N GLN A 50 -12.31 3.80 7.72
CA GLN A 50 -11.26 3.93 8.74
C GLN A 50 -9.85 3.91 8.16
N HIS A 51 -9.55 3.06 7.18
CA HIS A 51 -8.27 3.06 6.46
C HIS A 51 -7.97 4.43 5.85
N CYS A 52 -8.94 5.01 5.13
CA CYS A 52 -8.77 6.32 4.51
C CYS A 52 -8.56 7.44 5.52
N LYS A 53 -9.33 7.41 6.62
CA LYS A 53 -9.20 8.38 7.73
C LYS A 53 -7.82 8.32 8.37
N ASN A 54 -7.37 7.14 8.71
CA ASN A 54 -6.05 6.93 9.31
C ASN A 54 -4.92 7.34 8.36
N ALA A 55 -5.02 6.94 7.08
CA ALA A 55 -4.03 7.29 6.07
C ALA A 55 -3.93 8.80 5.85
N GLN A 56 -5.07 9.52 5.83
CA GLN A 56 -5.07 10.97 5.72
C GLN A 56 -4.32 11.61 6.90
N ALA A 57 -4.64 11.21 8.13
CA ALA A 57 -4.01 11.77 9.34
C ALA A 57 -2.50 11.48 9.39
N ILE A 58 -2.08 10.27 9.02
CA ILE A 58 -0.66 9.90 8.97
C ILE A 58 0.05 10.65 7.85
N ALA A 59 -0.54 10.80 6.67
CA ALA A 59 0.06 11.55 5.57
C ALA A 59 0.28 13.02 5.93
N GLU A 60 -0.71 13.66 6.58
CA GLU A 60 -0.60 15.03 7.08
C GLU A 60 0.42 15.20 8.20
N PHE A 61 0.59 14.17 9.03
CA PHE A 61 1.63 14.13 10.05
C PHE A 61 3.03 14.03 9.41
N LEU A 62 3.22 13.08 8.48
CA LEU A 62 4.48 12.89 7.77
C LEU A 62 4.90 14.11 6.95
N GLU A 63 3.95 14.80 6.32
CA GLU A 63 4.22 16.02 5.53
C GLU A 63 4.82 17.16 6.36
N LYS A 64 4.51 17.22 7.66
CA LYS A 64 4.97 18.27 8.58
C LYS A 64 6.29 17.93 9.27
N ASP A 65 6.75 16.70 9.19
CA ASP A 65 7.95 16.25 9.90
C ASP A 65 9.21 16.60 9.10
N GLU A 66 10.14 17.29 9.72
CA GLU A 66 11.37 17.76 9.09
C GLU A 66 12.30 16.63 8.60
N ARG A 67 12.16 15.42 9.12
CA ARG A 67 12.94 14.23 8.73
C ARG A 67 12.42 13.57 7.46
N VAL A 68 11.20 13.90 7.06
CA VAL A 68 10.58 13.41 5.82
C VAL A 68 10.99 14.31 4.66
N ALA A 69 11.45 13.69 3.56
CA ALA A 69 11.87 14.40 2.36
C ALA A 69 10.68 14.65 1.41
N TRP A 70 9.79 13.69 1.30
CA TRP A 70 8.60 13.77 0.46
C TRP A 70 7.52 12.78 0.91
N VAL A 71 6.26 13.11 0.63
CA VAL A 71 5.10 12.24 0.85
C VAL A 71 4.28 12.18 -0.44
N ASN A 72 3.94 10.98 -0.87
CA ASN A 72 3.05 10.77 -2.01
C ASN A 72 1.76 10.10 -1.52
N TYR A 73 0.72 10.91 -1.39
CA TYR A 73 -0.63 10.48 -1.02
C TYR A 73 -1.64 11.41 -1.70
N CYS A 74 -2.54 10.86 -2.48
CA CYS A 74 -3.45 11.66 -3.32
C CYS A 74 -4.51 12.43 -2.53
N GLY A 75 -4.64 12.18 -1.22
CA GLY A 75 -5.48 12.96 -0.31
C GLY A 75 -4.84 14.25 0.20
N LEU A 76 -3.55 14.49 -0.05
CA LEU A 76 -2.87 15.74 0.30
C LEU A 76 -3.11 16.81 -0.77
N LYS A 77 -3.39 18.05 -0.34
CA LYS A 77 -3.73 19.16 -1.24
C LYS A 77 -2.62 19.54 -2.23
N ASN A 78 -1.36 19.30 -1.85
CA ASN A 78 -0.19 19.55 -2.69
C ASN A 78 0.13 18.41 -3.66
N ASN A 79 -0.58 17.27 -3.59
CA ASN A 79 -0.37 16.17 -4.51
C ASN A 79 -0.95 16.50 -5.89
N LYS A 80 -0.18 16.23 -6.94
CA LYS A 80 -0.57 16.50 -8.34
C LYS A 80 -1.87 15.83 -8.80
N TYR A 81 -2.31 14.80 -8.09
CA TYR A 81 -3.53 14.06 -8.38
C TYR A 81 -4.67 14.38 -7.43
N TYR A 82 -4.52 15.38 -6.55
CA TYR A 82 -5.53 15.73 -5.55
C TYR A 82 -6.92 15.98 -6.18
N GLU A 83 -7.00 16.84 -7.19
CA GLU A 83 -8.26 17.17 -7.88
C GLU A 83 -8.92 15.94 -8.53
N LEU A 84 -8.11 15.06 -9.12
CA LEU A 84 -8.60 13.80 -9.69
C LEU A 84 -9.10 12.86 -8.59
N ALA A 85 -8.39 12.79 -7.46
CA ALA A 85 -8.84 12.01 -6.31
C ALA A 85 -10.16 12.51 -5.76
N GLN A 86 -10.35 13.82 -5.61
CA GLN A 86 -11.63 14.38 -5.18
C GLN A 86 -12.77 14.05 -6.16
N LYS A 87 -12.48 14.04 -7.46
CA LYS A 87 -13.48 13.73 -8.49
C LYS A 87 -13.87 12.25 -8.53
N TYR A 88 -12.90 11.33 -8.43
CA TYR A 88 -13.12 9.90 -8.67
C TYR A 88 -13.19 9.08 -7.38
N LEU A 89 -12.71 9.60 -6.26
CA LEU A 89 -12.68 8.96 -4.95
C LEU A 89 -13.35 9.84 -3.86
N PRO A 90 -14.61 10.24 -4.05
CA PRO A 90 -15.25 11.22 -3.16
C PRO A 90 -15.44 10.74 -1.71
N ASN A 91 -15.41 9.42 -1.49
CA ASN A 91 -15.61 8.79 -0.18
C ASN A 91 -14.32 8.48 0.57
N GLY A 92 -13.18 8.95 0.07
CA GLY A 92 -11.85 8.68 0.63
C GLY A 92 -10.87 8.18 -0.42
N SER A 93 -9.59 8.52 -0.26
CA SER A 93 -8.58 8.27 -1.29
C SER A 93 -8.11 6.82 -1.31
N CYS A 94 -7.41 6.40 -0.27
CA CYS A 94 -6.92 5.02 -0.11
C CYS A 94 -6.24 4.84 1.26
N GLY A 95 -5.86 3.61 1.58
CA GLY A 95 -5.08 3.27 2.78
C GLY A 95 -3.57 3.17 2.55
N VAL A 96 -3.04 3.55 1.38
CA VAL A 96 -1.62 3.36 1.04
C VAL A 96 -0.93 4.71 0.86
N ILE A 97 0.17 4.89 1.59
CA ILE A 97 1.05 6.06 1.52
C ILE A 97 2.42 5.59 1.07
N SER A 98 3.10 6.36 0.24
CA SER A 98 4.54 6.23 0.03
C SER A 98 5.23 7.53 0.41
N PHE A 99 6.38 7.42 1.07
CA PHE A 99 7.17 8.55 1.51
C PHE A 99 8.65 8.19 1.51
N GLY A 100 9.49 9.19 1.55
CA GLY A 100 10.94 9.05 1.69
C GLY A 100 11.46 9.86 2.84
N LEU A 101 12.51 9.36 3.50
CA LEU A 101 13.20 10.06 4.58
C LEU A 101 14.39 10.86 4.03
N LYS A 102 14.76 11.94 4.72
CA LYS A 102 16.03 12.63 4.45
C LYS A 102 17.17 11.73 4.88
N GLY A 103 17.94 11.26 3.92
CA GLY A 103 19.04 10.34 4.14
C GLY A 103 19.15 9.31 3.02
N ASP A 104 19.65 8.16 3.38
CA ASP A 104 19.90 7.05 2.47
C ASP A 104 19.06 5.81 2.79
N ARG A 105 19.34 4.72 2.07
CA ARG A 105 18.74 3.41 2.32
C ARG A 105 18.91 2.95 3.78
N ALA A 106 20.07 3.21 4.39
CA ALA A 106 20.36 2.79 5.76
C ALA A 106 19.48 3.53 6.77
N THR A 107 19.16 4.80 6.52
CA THR A 107 18.22 5.60 7.31
C THR A 107 16.82 5.00 7.26
N ALA A 108 16.34 4.63 6.07
CA ALA A 108 15.04 3.97 5.91
C ALA A 108 14.98 2.62 6.65
N VAL A 109 16.03 1.82 6.58
CA VAL A 109 16.13 0.53 7.30
C VAL A 109 16.10 0.76 8.81
N LYS A 110 16.91 1.69 9.34
CA LYS A 110 16.92 2.00 10.79
C LYS A 110 15.55 2.45 11.29
N PHE A 111 14.87 3.30 10.53
CA PHE A 111 13.52 3.73 10.86
C PHE A 111 12.57 2.54 10.96
N MET A 112 12.58 1.66 9.96
CA MET A 112 11.69 0.50 9.94
C MET A 112 11.98 -0.49 11.07
N ASP A 113 13.25 -0.75 11.35
CA ASP A 113 13.66 -1.65 12.43
C ASP A 113 13.33 -1.10 13.83
N ALA A 114 13.11 0.21 13.94
CA ALA A 114 12.72 0.87 15.19
C ALA A 114 11.21 0.83 15.47
N LEU A 115 10.38 0.50 14.48
CA LEU A 115 8.93 0.38 14.65
C LEU A 115 8.58 -0.78 15.59
N GLN A 116 7.58 -0.58 16.45
CA GLN A 116 7.17 -1.55 17.48
C GLN A 116 5.76 -2.10 17.25
N LEU A 117 4.86 -1.27 16.76
CA LEU A 117 3.47 -1.61 16.46
C LEU A 117 3.30 -1.99 14.98
N ILE A 118 3.86 -1.18 14.10
CA ILE A 118 3.75 -1.34 12.65
C ILE A 118 4.65 -2.50 12.19
N SER A 119 4.07 -3.47 11.50
CA SER A 119 4.77 -4.69 11.10
C SER A 119 5.44 -4.56 9.73
N ILE A 120 6.67 -5.07 9.60
CA ILE A 120 7.39 -5.15 8.32
C ILE A 120 6.88 -6.35 7.54
N VAL A 121 5.89 -6.13 6.66
CA VAL A 121 5.31 -7.17 5.79
C VAL A 121 4.89 -6.58 4.44
N THR A 122 4.78 -7.44 3.44
CA THR A 122 4.43 -7.05 2.06
C THR A 122 2.92 -6.86 1.82
N HIS A 123 2.10 -7.08 2.82
CA HIS A 123 0.65 -7.02 2.71
C HIS A 123 0.15 -5.62 2.36
N VAL A 124 -1.03 -5.57 1.76
CA VAL A 124 -1.78 -4.34 1.45
C VAL A 124 -3.22 -4.56 1.88
N ALA A 125 -3.82 -3.53 2.45
CA ALA A 125 -5.21 -3.54 2.92
C ALA A 125 -5.50 -4.57 4.04
N ASP A 126 -4.49 -4.92 4.83
CA ASP A 126 -4.67 -5.66 6.07
C ASP A 126 -5.29 -4.73 7.14
N ALA A 127 -6.05 -5.30 8.08
CA ALA A 127 -6.56 -4.56 9.23
C ALA A 127 -5.42 -3.99 10.11
N LYS A 128 -4.25 -4.60 10.07
CA LYS A 128 -3.03 -4.11 10.72
C LYS A 128 -2.20 -3.26 9.76
N THR A 129 -1.62 -2.22 10.30
CA THR A 129 -0.69 -1.36 9.55
C THR A 129 0.60 -2.11 9.22
N CYS A 130 0.97 -2.07 7.95
CA CYS A 130 2.13 -2.75 7.43
C CYS A 130 3.07 -1.78 6.71
N VAL A 131 4.37 -1.98 6.86
CA VAL A 131 5.40 -1.18 6.22
C VAL A 131 6.31 -2.05 5.34
N LEU A 132 6.76 -1.49 4.24
CA LEU A 132 7.68 -2.14 3.32
C LEU A 132 8.68 -1.14 2.75
N HIS A 133 9.95 -1.52 2.70
CA HIS A 133 10.99 -0.83 1.95
C HIS A 133 11.30 -1.62 0.68
N PRO A 134 10.78 -1.22 -0.50
CA PRO A 134 10.89 -2.00 -1.72
C PRO A 134 12.33 -2.32 -2.12
N ALA A 135 13.23 -1.36 -1.99
CA ALA A 135 14.63 -1.52 -2.36
C ALA A 135 15.40 -2.60 -1.57
N SER A 136 15.01 -2.87 -0.31
CA SER A 136 15.63 -3.92 0.52
C SER A 136 14.86 -5.24 0.54
N HIS A 137 13.60 -5.25 0.11
CA HIS A 137 12.72 -6.42 0.19
C HIS A 137 12.30 -6.93 -1.20
N THR A 138 11.24 -6.39 -1.76
CA THR A 138 10.60 -6.92 -2.97
C THR A 138 11.41 -6.72 -4.25
N HIS A 139 12.31 -5.72 -4.26
CA HIS A 139 13.15 -5.37 -5.42
C HIS A 139 14.66 -5.44 -5.10
N ARG A 140 15.03 -6.20 -4.08
CA ARG A 140 16.43 -6.32 -3.63
C ARG A 140 17.41 -6.83 -4.68
N GLN A 141 16.91 -7.48 -5.73
CA GLN A 141 17.70 -8.00 -6.85
C GLN A 141 18.04 -6.92 -7.89
N LEU A 142 17.44 -5.73 -7.80
CA LEU A 142 17.69 -4.64 -8.74
C LEU A 142 18.83 -3.74 -8.26
N SER A 143 19.65 -3.26 -9.20
CA SER A 143 20.63 -2.19 -8.92
C SER A 143 19.93 -0.86 -8.68
N ASP A 144 20.63 0.12 -8.10
CA ASP A 144 20.07 1.45 -7.83
C ASP A 144 19.66 2.17 -9.14
N GLU A 145 20.36 1.92 -10.26
CA GLU A 145 19.99 2.43 -11.58
C GLU A 145 18.69 1.79 -12.08
N GLN A 146 18.53 0.49 -11.90
CA GLN A 146 17.31 -0.23 -12.27
C GLN A 146 16.13 0.19 -11.40
N LEU A 147 16.35 0.42 -10.11
CA LEU A 147 15.32 0.95 -9.20
C LEU A 147 14.85 2.33 -9.66
N LYS A 148 15.77 3.25 -10.00
CA LYS A 148 15.43 4.57 -10.54
C LYS A 148 14.64 4.49 -11.84
N GLN A 149 15.04 3.61 -12.77
CA GLN A 149 14.29 3.38 -14.02
C GLN A 149 12.88 2.83 -13.78
N ALA A 150 12.69 2.02 -12.73
CA ALA A 150 11.40 1.51 -12.28
C ALA A 150 10.58 2.55 -11.48
N GLY A 151 11.11 3.76 -11.26
CA GLY A 151 10.45 4.80 -10.46
C GLY A 151 10.44 4.53 -8.95
N ILE A 152 11.34 3.68 -8.47
CA ILE A 152 11.48 3.32 -7.06
C ILE A 152 12.70 4.06 -6.50
N ALA A 153 12.45 5.05 -5.66
CA ALA A 153 13.54 5.74 -4.97
C ALA A 153 14.19 4.82 -3.91
N PRO A 154 15.52 4.89 -3.71
CA PRO A 154 16.20 4.06 -2.70
C PRO A 154 15.73 4.29 -1.25
N ASP A 155 15.19 5.48 -0.96
CA ASP A 155 14.63 5.91 0.31
C ASP A 155 13.11 5.65 0.43
N LEU A 156 12.47 5.10 -0.61
CA LEU A 156 11.02 4.91 -0.64
C LEU A 156 10.56 3.90 0.40
N ILE A 157 9.69 4.33 1.27
CA ILE A 157 8.95 3.51 2.23
C ILE A 157 7.48 3.49 1.83
N ARG A 158 6.88 2.31 1.73
CA ARG A 158 5.45 2.13 1.50
C ARG A 158 4.77 1.72 2.80
N LEU A 159 3.77 2.48 3.21
CA LEU A 159 2.94 2.21 4.36
C LEU A 159 1.52 1.82 3.89
N SER A 160 1.06 0.65 4.28
CA SER A 160 -0.33 0.22 4.14
C SER A 160 -1.00 0.40 5.49
N VAL A 161 -1.76 1.46 5.63
CA VAL A 161 -2.34 1.89 6.90
C VAL A 161 -3.56 1.03 7.25
N GLY A 162 -3.57 0.49 8.45
CA GLY A 162 -4.64 -0.33 9.00
C GLY A 162 -5.75 0.49 9.70
N ILE A 163 -6.50 -0.19 10.55
CA ILE A 163 -7.66 0.37 11.26
C ILE A 163 -7.42 0.57 12.75
N GLU A 164 -6.19 0.49 13.21
CA GLU A 164 -5.78 0.75 14.59
C GLU A 164 -6.10 2.20 15.00
N ALA A 165 -6.01 2.50 16.28
CA ALA A 165 -6.08 3.88 16.75
C ALA A 165 -4.95 4.71 16.11
N VAL A 166 -5.29 5.78 15.41
CA VAL A 166 -4.33 6.56 14.62
C VAL A 166 -3.26 7.21 15.51
N GLU A 167 -3.62 7.56 16.72
CA GLU A 167 -2.73 8.14 17.73
C GLU A 167 -1.59 7.19 18.11
N ASP A 168 -1.87 5.88 18.19
CA ASP A 168 -0.86 4.87 18.50
C ASP A 168 0.05 4.62 17.30
N LEU A 169 -0.47 4.65 16.09
CA LEU A 169 0.34 4.58 14.86
C LEU A 169 1.29 5.79 14.74
N ILE A 170 0.79 7.00 15.03
CA ILE A 170 1.61 8.21 15.00
C ILE A 170 2.69 8.16 16.09
N LYS A 171 2.37 7.70 17.30
CA LYS A 171 3.37 7.51 18.37
C LYS A 171 4.45 6.51 17.97
N ASP A 172 4.07 5.42 17.33
CA ASP A 172 5.03 4.42 16.84
C ASP A 172 5.99 5.00 15.80
N ILE A 173 5.46 5.79 14.86
CA ILE A 173 6.27 6.50 13.87
C ILE A 173 7.18 7.54 14.55
N GLN A 174 6.67 8.30 15.51
CA GLN A 174 7.44 9.32 16.24
C GLN A 174 8.63 8.70 16.99
N GLN A 175 8.40 7.63 17.75
CA GLN A 175 9.47 6.97 18.49
C GLN A 175 10.51 6.34 17.56
N ALA A 176 10.10 5.85 16.37
CA ALA A 176 11.01 5.35 15.35
C ALA A 176 11.85 6.46 14.74
N PHE A 177 11.29 7.66 14.55
CA PHE A 177 12.01 8.85 14.11
C PHE A 177 13.08 9.33 15.12
N GLU A 178 12.93 9.06 16.41
CA GLU A 178 13.92 9.39 17.42
C GLU A 178 15.18 8.49 17.37
N ARG A 179 15.12 7.42 16.57
CA ARG A 179 16.21 6.46 16.43
C ARG A 179 17.09 6.68 15.19
N ILE A 180 16.75 7.68 14.36
CA ILE A 180 17.43 7.97 13.10
C ILE A 180 18.07 9.36 13.09
#